data_3fb450f37661c897d026430768b96aba
#
_entry.id   3fb450f37661c897d026430768b96aba
#
_cell.length_a   1.000
_cell.length_b   1.000
_cell.length_c   1.000
_cell.angle_alpha   90.00
_cell.angle_beta   90.00
_cell.angle_gamma   90.00
#
_symmetry.space_group_name_H-M   'P 1'
#
loop_
_entity.id
_entity.type
_entity.pdbx_description
1 polymer ?
#
loop_
_entity_poly.entity_id
_entity_poly.type
_entity_poly.pdbx_seq_one_letter_code
_entity_poly.pdbx_strand_id
1 'polypeptide(L)'
;MQHIALYQPQIAPNTGNIIRLCANTGAVLHLIHPLGFAWDDRRLRRAGLDYAEFADIQHHDDWAAFLKAVAGRNIWALTTKGTRSLYDATIGAEDVLLFGSETAGLPPFIHAELENTQKIRLPMRPTSRSLNLSNAVAVVLYEAIRQNLRAKTAINL
;
A
#
# COMPACT_ATOMS: atom_id res chain seq x y z
N MET A 1 -11.07 -7.12 -4.04
CA MET A 1 -10.87 -5.82 -3.38
C MET A 1 -9.40 -5.68 -3.07
N GLN A 2 -8.74 -4.58 -3.45
CA GLN A 2 -7.31 -4.39 -3.22
C GLN A 2 -7.01 -4.13 -1.76
N HIS A 3 -5.85 -4.58 -1.30
CA HIS A 3 -5.33 -4.32 0.05
C HIS A 3 -4.08 -3.44 -0.04
N ILE A 4 -4.06 -2.33 0.69
CA ILE A 4 -2.89 -1.46 0.85
C ILE A 4 -2.30 -1.71 2.23
N ALA A 5 -1.01 -1.97 2.33
CA ALA A 5 -0.31 -2.13 3.60
C ALA A 5 0.81 -1.09 3.74
N LEU A 6 0.80 -0.36 4.83
CA LEU A 6 1.84 0.61 5.18
C LEU A 6 2.64 0.08 6.37
N TYR A 7 3.93 -0.18 6.14
CA TYR A 7 4.83 -0.60 7.19
C TYR A 7 5.39 0.63 7.92
N GLN A 8 4.96 0.82 9.16
CA GLN A 8 5.42 1.87 10.06
C GLN A 8 5.47 3.27 9.42
N PRO A 9 4.34 3.77 8.86
CA PRO A 9 4.33 5.10 8.24
C PRO A 9 4.67 6.18 9.27
N GLN A 10 5.42 7.21 8.85
CA GLN A 10 6.00 8.22 9.73
C GLN A 10 5.29 9.58 9.63
N ILE A 11 4.65 9.87 8.50
CA ILE A 11 4.13 11.20 8.17
C ILE A 11 2.60 11.15 8.12
N ALA A 12 1.94 11.70 9.14
CA ALA A 12 0.49 11.68 9.28
C ALA A 12 -0.29 12.21 8.04
N PRO A 13 0.09 13.32 7.40
CA PRO A 13 -0.57 13.78 6.18
C PRO A 13 -0.56 12.77 5.03
N ASN A 14 0.51 12.00 4.84
CA ASN A 14 0.55 10.95 3.83
C ASN A 14 -0.47 9.85 4.14
N THR A 15 -0.51 9.38 5.37
CA THR A 15 -1.50 8.38 5.81
C THR A 15 -2.92 8.90 5.65
N GLY A 16 -3.18 10.16 5.99
CA GLY A 16 -4.48 10.79 5.79
C GLY A 16 -4.94 10.78 4.31
N ASN A 17 -4.05 11.14 3.40
CA ASN A 17 -4.33 11.08 1.95
C ASN A 17 -4.60 9.65 1.48
N ILE A 18 -3.88 8.66 2.02
CA ILE A 18 -4.07 7.25 1.67
C ILE A 18 -5.39 6.71 2.22
N ILE A 19 -5.79 7.10 3.44
CA ILE A 19 -7.11 6.76 4.00
C ILE A 19 -8.22 7.22 3.05
N ARG A 20 -8.16 8.49 2.62
CA ARG A 20 -9.14 9.04 1.68
C ARG A 20 -9.14 8.32 0.34
N LEU A 21 -7.97 7.96 -0.16
CA LEU A 21 -7.83 7.18 -1.39
C LEU A 21 -8.48 5.80 -1.25
N CYS A 22 -8.25 5.10 -0.14
CA CYS A 22 -8.84 3.79 0.14
C CYS A 22 -10.38 3.89 0.25
N ALA A 23 -10.90 4.89 0.95
CA ALA A 23 -12.34 5.14 1.05
C ALA A 23 -12.99 5.33 -0.34
N ASN A 24 -12.34 6.12 -1.21
CA ASN A 24 -12.86 6.38 -2.55
C ASN A 24 -12.79 5.18 -3.51
N THR A 25 -11.89 4.24 -3.27
CA THR A 25 -11.65 3.09 -4.15
C THR A 25 -12.23 1.77 -3.60
N GLY A 26 -12.64 1.76 -2.32
CA GLY A 26 -13.06 0.56 -1.62
C GLY A 26 -11.89 -0.36 -1.24
N ALA A 27 -10.64 0.12 -1.28
CA ALA A 27 -9.48 -0.65 -0.86
C ALA A 27 -9.42 -0.74 0.67
N VAL A 28 -8.97 -1.88 1.19
CA VAL A 28 -8.69 -2.07 2.62
C VAL A 28 -7.31 -1.52 2.95
N LEU A 29 -7.21 -0.73 4.01
CA LEU A 29 -5.94 -0.19 4.50
C LEU A 29 -5.45 -0.96 5.72
N HIS A 30 -4.25 -1.49 5.66
CA HIS A 30 -3.53 -2.12 6.76
C HIS A 30 -2.42 -1.18 7.25
N LEU A 31 -2.44 -0.86 8.55
CA LEU A 31 -1.41 -0.07 9.22
C LEU A 31 -0.61 -0.97 10.16
N ILE A 32 0.67 -1.17 9.86
CA ILE A 32 1.57 -2.00 10.66
C ILE A 32 2.34 -1.10 11.61
N HIS A 33 2.11 -1.29 12.90
CA HIS A 33 2.72 -0.49 13.97
C HIS A 33 4.19 -0.84 14.24
N PRO A 34 4.95 0.05 14.92
CA PRO A 34 4.54 1.36 15.41
C PRO A 34 4.42 2.42 14.31
N LEU A 35 3.47 3.36 14.48
CA LEU A 35 3.37 4.54 13.62
C LEU A 35 4.31 5.63 14.12
N GLY A 36 4.86 6.44 13.22
CA GLY A 36 5.72 7.59 13.58
C GLY A 36 4.95 8.83 14.06
N PHE A 37 3.64 8.71 14.25
CA PHE A 37 2.75 9.76 14.76
C PHE A 37 1.68 9.14 15.66
N ALA A 38 1.06 9.97 16.51
CA ALA A 38 -0.07 9.52 17.31
C ALA A 38 -1.31 9.32 16.42
N TRP A 39 -1.93 8.15 16.53
CA TRP A 39 -3.23 7.92 15.94
C TRP A 39 -4.28 8.73 16.68
N ASP A 40 -4.78 9.80 16.07
CA ASP A 40 -5.77 10.69 16.65
C ASP A 40 -6.90 10.92 15.66
N ASP A 41 -8.03 10.29 15.90
CA ASP A 41 -9.25 10.42 15.11
C ASP A 41 -9.72 11.88 14.95
N ARG A 42 -9.45 12.74 15.95
CA ARG A 42 -9.82 14.16 15.90
C ARG A 42 -8.97 14.93 14.90
N ARG A 43 -7.66 14.66 14.84
CA ARG A 43 -6.76 15.29 13.86
C ARG A 43 -7.06 14.84 12.44
N LEU A 44 -7.37 13.57 12.26
CA LEU A 44 -7.76 13.01 10.98
C LEU A 44 -9.11 13.60 10.51
N ARG A 45 -10.09 13.79 11.42
CA ARG A 45 -11.35 14.49 11.10
C ARG A 45 -11.14 15.96 10.74
N ARG A 46 -10.25 16.69 11.42
CA ARG A 46 -9.92 18.09 11.08
C ARG A 46 -9.24 18.21 9.72
N ALA A 47 -8.58 17.17 9.23
CA ALA A 47 -8.04 17.11 7.88
C ALA A 47 -9.13 16.89 6.79
N GLY A 48 -10.43 16.96 7.15
CA GLY A 48 -11.56 16.83 6.22
C GLY A 48 -11.95 15.39 5.89
N LEU A 49 -11.53 14.42 6.72
CA LEU A 49 -11.93 13.03 6.58
C LEU A 49 -13.22 12.77 7.36
N ASP A 50 -14.25 12.29 6.68
CA ASP A 50 -15.50 11.88 7.28
C ASP A 50 -15.31 10.57 8.06
N TYR A 51 -16.09 10.34 9.14
CA TYR A 51 -15.98 9.14 9.98
C TYR A 51 -16.14 7.83 9.18
N ALA A 52 -16.94 7.86 8.13
CA ALA A 52 -17.12 6.72 7.22
C ALA A 52 -15.85 6.32 6.46
N GLU A 53 -14.88 7.23 6.32
CA GLU A 53 -13.61 6.97 5.63
C GLU A 53 -12.67 6.06 6.44
N PHE A 54 -12.98 5.78 7.73
CA PHE A 54 -12.20 4.89 8.58
C PHE A 54 -12.70 3.44 8.60
N ALA A 55 -13.80 3.14 7.92
CA ALA A 55 -14.50 1.86 8.07
C ALA A 55 -13.64 0.64 7.69
N ASP A 56 -12.68 0.79 6.76
CA ASP A 56 -11.87 -0.31 6.22
C ASP A 56 -10.41 -0.23 6.63
N ILE A 57 -10.11 0.35 7.80
CA ILE A 57 -8.75 0.44 8.34
C ILE A 57 -8.52 -0.67 9.35
N GLN A 58 -7.46 -1.46 9.15
CA GLN A 58 -7.02 -2.52 10.04
C GLN A 58 -5.65 -2.18 10.61
N HIS A 59 -5.56 -2.20 11.94
CA HIS A 59 -4.31 -1.99 12.67
C HIS A 59 -3.69 -3.33 13.04
N HIS A 60 -2.38 -3.47 12.88
CA HIS A 60 -1.60 -4.64 13.24
C HIS A 60 -0.47 -4.24 14.17
N ASP A 61 -0.34 -4.92 15.30
CA ASP A 61 0.67 -4.62 16.30
C ASP A 61 2.10 -4.75 15.76
N ASP A 62 2.29 -5.69 14.83
CA ASP A 62 3.58 -5.96 14.20
C ASP A 62 3.42 -6.63 12.83
N TRP A 63 4.55 -6.91 12.21
CA TRP A 63 4.64 -7.62 10.93
C TRP A 63 4.03 -9.03 10.97
N ALA A 64 4.24 -9.77 12.07
CA ALA A 64 3.74 -11.13 12.20
C ALA A 64 2.20 -11.17 12.30
N ALA A 65 1.60 -10.23 13.03
CA ALA A 65 0.15 -10.05 13.10
C ALA A 65 -0.45 -9.70 11.74
N PHE A 66 0.21 -8.82 11.00
CA PHE A 66 -0.18 -8.48 9.63
C PHE A 66 -0.16 -9.70 8.70
N LEU A 67 0.93 -10.48 8.69
CA LEU A 67 1.03 -11.68 7.84
C LEU A 67 -0.08 -12.69 8.11
N LYS A 68 -0.49 -12.87 9.37
CA LYS A 68 -1.63 -13.73 9.74
C LYS A 68 -2.94 -13.21 9.14
N ALA A 69 -3.15 -11.89 9.18
CA ALA A 69 -4.37 -11.27 8.68
C ALA A 69 -4.51 -11.37 7.15
N VAL A 70 -3.40 -11.38 6.42
CA VAL A 70 -3.38 -11.46 4.95
C VAL A 70 -2.98 -12.83 4.42
N ALA A 71 -3.02 -13.86 5.25
CA ALA A 71 -2.62 -15.22 4.87
C ALA A 71 -3.34 -15.69 3.61
N GLY A 72 -2.58 -16.30 2.68
CA GLY A 72 -3.10 -16.78 1.39
C GLY A 72 -3.21 -15.72 0.29
N ARG A 73 -2.88 -14.44 0.56
CA ARG A 73 -2.82 -13.38 -0.45
C ARG A 73 -1.39 -13.20 -0.97
N ASN A 74 -1.26 -12.83 -2.24
CA ASN A 74 0.04 -12.40 -2.76
C ASN A 74 0.38 -11.02 -2.20
N ILE A 75 1.64 -10.81 -1.88
CA ILE A 75 2.17 -9.53 -1.42
C ILE A 75 3.12 -8.97 -2.48
N TRP A 76 2.83 -7.78 -2.98
CA TRP A 76 3.69 -7.02 -3.87
C TRP A 76 4.37 -5.89 -3.09
N ALA A 77 5.67 -5.97 -2.89
CA ALA A 77 6.43 -4.95 -2.19
C ALA A 77 6.92 -3.86 -3.14
N LEU A 78 6.43 -2.65 -2.94
CA LEU A 78 6.88 -1.45 -3.67
C LEU A 78 8.17 -0.94 -3.04
N THR A 79 9.25 -1.08 -3.78
CA THR A 79 10.59 -0.73 -3.29
C THR A 79 11.48 -0.26 -4.44
N THR A 80 12.35 0.72 -4.14
CA THR A 80 13.38 1.18 -5.09
C THR A 80 14.42 0.09 -5.41
N LYS A 81 14.50 -0.96 -4.57
CA LYS A 81 15.36 -2.14 -4.77
C LYS A 81 14.73 -3.20 -5.67
N GLY A 82 13.47 -3.03 -6.09
CA GLY A 82 12.81 -3.93 -7.02
C GLY A 82 13.45 -3.92 -8.38
N THR A 83 13.60 -5.08 -8.99
CA THR A 83 14.15 -5.24 -10.35
C THR A 83 13.06 -5.23 -11.42
N ARG A 84 11.83 -5.56 -11.04
CA ARG A 84 10.67 -5.63 -11.92
C ARG A 84 9.91 -4.31 -11.92
N SER A 85 9.48 -3.85 -13.09
CA SER A 85 8.59 -2.69 -13.19
C SER A 85 7.19 -3.03 -12.67
N LEU A 86 6.50 -2.05 -12.07
CA LEU A 86 5.08 -2.14 -11.75
C LEU A 86 4.25 -2.59 -12.98
N TYR A 87 4.58 -2.07 -14.16
CA TYR A 87 3.81 -2.32 -15.38
C TYR A 87 4.02 -3.72 -15.97
N ASP A 88 5.04 -4.45 -15.51
CA ASP A 88 5.30 -5.85 -15.89
C ASP A 88 4.73 -6.85 -14.87
N ALA A 89 4.16 -6.36 -13.76
CA ALA A 89 3.54 -7.18 -12.74
C ALA A 89 2.07 -7.46 -13.07
N THR A 90 1.62 -8.67 -12.81
CA THR A 90 0.20 -9.05 -12.91
C THR A 90 -0.39 -9.07 -11.51
N ILE A 91 -1.13 -8.02 -11.16
CA ILE A 91 -1.68 -7.81 -9.82
C ILE A 91 -3.11 -8.34 -9.78
N GLY A 92 -3.35 -9.31 -8.90
CA GLY A 92 -4.69 -9.89 -8.66
C GLY A 92 -5.61 -8.95 -7.86
N ALA A 93 -6.92 -9.23 -7.89
CA ALA A 93 -7.94 -8.40 -7.25
C ALA A 93 -7.90 -8.40 -5.71
N GLU A 94 -7.27 -9.41 -5.12
CA GLU A 94 -7.16 -9.61 -3.67
C GLU A 94 -5.72 -9.50 -3.17
N ASP A 95 -4.79 -9.08 -4.05
CA ASP A 95 -3.38 -8.94 -3.70
C ASP A 95 -3.16 -7.76 -2.75
N VAL A 96 -2.10 -7.86 -1.97
CA VAL A 96 -1.64 -6.82 -1.04
C VAL A 96 -0.53 -6.01 -1.69
N LEU A 97 -0.67 -4.70 -1.68
CA LEU A 97 0.32 -3.72 -2.13
C LEU A 97 1.01 -3.15 -0.89
N LEU A 98 2.23 -3.60 -0.63
CA LEU A 98 3.01 -3.26 0.57
C LEU A 98 3.98 -2.12 0.29
N PHE A 99 3.95 -1.12 1.16
CA PHE A 99 4.82 0.06 1.12
C PHE A 99 5.59 0.21 2.43
N GLY A 100 6.85 0.61 2.33
CA GLY A 100 7.67 0.95 3.49
C GLY A 100 7.41 2.37 3.99
N SER A 101 8.08 2.73 5.10
CA SER A 101 8.03 4.08 5.64
C SER A 101 8.67 5.09 4.68
N GLU A 102 8.28 6.36 4.82
CA GLU A 102 8.72 7.46 3.94
C GLU A 102 10.24 7.66 3.96
N THR A 103 10.88 7.44 5.09
CA THR A 103 12.31 7.71 5.29
C THR A 103 13.19 6.48 5.10
N ALA A 104 12.77 5.32 5.64
CA ALA A 104 13.59 4.12 5.70
C ALA A 104 13.18 3.03 4.68
N GLY A 105 11.99 3.13 4.08
CA GLY A 105 11.45 2.07 3.23
C GLY A 105 11.11 0.82 4.04
N LEU A 106 11.18 -0.34 3.40
CA LEU A 106 11.03 -1.63 4.06
C LEU A 106 12.36 -2.07 4.70
N PRO A 107 12.34 -2.63 5.92
CA PRO A 107 13.55 -3.08 6.60
C PRO A 107 14.15 -4.33 5.93
N PRO A 108 15.46 -4.61 6.18
CA PRO A 108 16.15 -5.74 5.57
C PRO A 108 15.49 -7.10 5.81
N PHE A 109 14.91 -7.32 6.99
CA PHE A 109 14.28 -8.61 7.29
C PHE A 109 13.02 -8.87 6.44
N ILE A 110 12.22 -7.85 6.14
CA ILE A 110 11.07 -7.99 5.22
C ILE A 110 11.57 -8.23 3.80
N HIS A 111 12.64 -7.53 3.37
CA HIS A 111 13.26 -7.81 2.08
C HIS A 111 13.78 -9.25 1.97
N ALA A 112 14.27 -9.84 3.06
CA ALA A 112 14.77 -11.21 3.08
C ALA A 112 13.64 -12.25 3.04
N GLU A 113 12.48 -11.97 3.64
CA GLU A 113 11.31 -12.85 3.65
C GLU A 113 10.58 -12.89 2.32
N LEU A 114 10.62 -11.80 1.54
CA LEU A 114 9.92 -11.70 0.26
C LEU A 114 10.82 -12.14 -0.89
N GLU A 115 10.25 -12.90 -1.82
CA GLU A 115 10.95 -13.28 -3.05
C GLU A 115 11.23 -12.06 -3.95
N ASN A 116 12.26 -12.14 -4.77
CA ASN A 116 12.59 -11.05 -5.69
C ASN A 116 11.49 -10.78 -6.72
N THR A 117 10.73 -11.80 -7.08
CA THR A 117 9.57 -11.70 -7.97
C THR A 117 8.42 -10.88 -7.41
N GLN A 118 8.35 -10.74 -6.08
CA GLN A 118 7.35 -9.95 -5.36
C GLN A 118 7.77 -8.49 -5.18
N LYS A 119 9.00 -8.13 -5.53
CA LYS A 119 9.55 -6.78 -5.37
C LYS A 119 9.43 -6.02 -6.68
N ILE A 120 8.58 -5.02 -6.69
CA ILE A 120 8.31 -4.19 -7.86
C ILE A 120 8.69 -2.74 -7.59
N ARG A 121 8.97 -1.99 -8.65
CA ARG A 121 9.32 -0.58 -8.57
C ARG A 121 8.48 0.26 -9.52
N LEU A 122 8.25 1.50 -9.13
CA LEU A 122 7.77 2.55 -10.02
C LEU A 122 8.95 3.06 -10.86
N PRO A 123 8.79 3.20 -12.18
CA PRO A 123 9.79 3.85 -13.02
C PRO A 123 10.02 5.29 -12.55
N MET A 124 11.27 5.66 -12.36
CA MET A 124 11.70 7.01 -11.98
C MET A 124 12.97 7.38 -12.74
N ARG A 125 13.27 8.67 -12.83
CA ARG A 125 14.55 9.14 -13.36
C ARG A 125 15.71 8.60 -12.50
N PRO A 126 16.87 8.26 -13.10
CA PRO A 126 18.00 7.70 -12.35
C PRO A 126 18.49 8.55 -11.18
N THR A 127 18.30 9.87 -11.26
CA THR A 127 18.68 10.83 -10.21
C THR A 127 17.64 10.98 -9.09
N SER A 128 16.44 10.43 -9.26
CA SER A 128 15.36 10.50 -8.26
C SER A 128 15.53 9.42 -7.20
N ARG A 129 15.33 9.80 -5.92
CA ARG A 129 15.48 8.87 -4.79
C ARG A 129 14.19 8.10 -4.50
N SER A 130 13.07 8.82 -4.46
CA SER A 130 11.74 8.25 -4.15
C SER A 130 10.64 9.22 -4.56
N LEU A 131 9.42 8.67 -4.71
CA LEU A 131 8.18 9.46 -4.77
C LEU A 131 7.64 9.67 -3.36
N ASN A 132 6.83 10.72 -3.20
CA ASN A 132 5.99 10.86 -2.02
C ASN A 132 5.14 9.59 -1.82
N LEU A 133 5.02 9.10 -0.57
CA LEU A 133 4.35 7.84 -0.28
C LEU A 133 2.91 7.81 -0.79
N SER A 134 2.11 8.86 -0.51
CA SER A 134 0.71 8.88 -0.93
C SER A 134 0.56 8.91 -2.46
N ASN A 135 1.46 9.59 -3.17
CA ASN A 135 1.50 9.58 -4.63
C ASN A 135 1.84 8.19 -5.17
N ALA A 136 2.84 7.51 -4.59
CA ALA A 136 3.21 6.16 -4.97
C ALA A 136 2.05 5.18 -4.78
N VAL A 137 1.38 5.23 -3.63
CA VAL A 137 0.20 4.40 -3.34
C VAL A 137 -0.91 4.64 -4.36
N ALA A 138 -1.20 5.90 -4.70
CA ALA A 138 -2.25 6.23 -5.67
C ALA A 138 -1.95 5.64 -7.05
N VAL A 139 -0.72 5.80 -7.55
CA VAL A 139 -0.32 5.27 -8.86
C VAL A 139 -0.44 3.75 -8.90
N VAL A 140 0.07 3.06 -7.88
CA VAL A 140 0.08 1.59 -7.82
C VAL A 140 -1.34 1.04 -7.67
N LEU A 141 -2.16 1.64 -6.81
CA LEU A 141 -3.54 1.20 -6.60
C LEU A 141 -4.37 1.34 -7.88
N TYR A 142 -4.28 2.48 -8.57
CA TYR A 142 -5.02 2.68 -9.81
C TYR A 142 -4.52 1.79 -10.95
N GLU A 143 -3.24 1.45 -11.01
CA GLU A 143 -2.74 0.44 -11.95
C GLU A 143 -3.34 -0.94 -11.63
N ALA A 144 -3.37 -1.36 -10.37
CA ALA A 144 -4.01 -2.60 -9.96
C ALA A 144 -5.51 -2.62 -10.31
N ILE A 145 -6.23 -1.52 -10.08
CA ILE A 145 -7.64 -1.38 -10.47
C ILE A 145 -7.79 -1.50 -11.98
N ARG A 146 -6.97 -0.81 -12.77
CA ARG A 146 -7.01 -0.87 -14.24
C ARG A 146 -6.84 -2.30 -14.75
N GLN A 147 -5.90 -3.06 -14.22
CA GLN A 147 -5.68 -4.46 -14.59
C GLN A 147 -6.92 -5.30 -14.29
N ASN A 148 -7.53 -5.14 -13.12
CA ASN A 148 -8.67 -5.94 -12.70
C ASN A 148 -10.00 -5.55 -13.38
N LEU A 149 -10.16 -4.29 -13.80
CA LEU A 149 -11.30 -3.88 -14.62
C LEU A 149 -11.26 -4.53 -16.01
N ARG A 150 -10.08 -4.57 -16.65
CA ARG A 150 -9.90 -5.23 -17.94
C ARG A 150 -10.15 -6.74 -17.88
N ALA A 151 -9.70 -7.39 -16.80
CA ALA A 151 -9.95 -8.82 -16.60
C ALA A 151 -11.46 -9.14 -16.51
N LYS A 152 -12.24 -8.31 -15.80
CA LYS A 152 -13.71 -8.47 -15.72
C LYS A 152 -14.40 -8.28 -17.08
N THR A 153 -13.95 -7.33 -17.89
CA THR A 153 -14.52 -7.07 -19.22
C THR A 153 -14.20 -8.22 -20.20
N ALA A 154 -13.03 -8.84 -20.09
CA ALA A 154 -12.63 -9.96 -20.93
C ALA A 154 -13.42 -11.26 -20.62
N ILE A 155 -13.99 -11.41 -19.42
CA ILE A 155 -14.79 -12.58 -19.03
C ILE A 155 -16.26 -12.43 -19.52
N ASN A 156 -16.70 -11.21 -19.80
CA ASN A 156 -18.05 -10.92 -20.25
C ASN A 156 -18.20 -10.79 -21.79
N LEU A 157 -17.16 -11.15 -22.53
CA LEU A 157 -17.15 -11.28 -23.99
C LEU A 157 -17.13 -12.77 -24.40
#